data_fcef75191d6d158c0c98e62f84183b4b
#
_entry.id   fcef75191d6d158c0c98e62f84183b4b
#
_cell.length_a   1.000
_cell.length_b   1.000
_cell.length_c   1.000
_cell.angle_alpha   90.00
_cell.angle_beta   90.00
_cell.angle_gamma   90.00
#
_symmetry.space_group_name_H-M   'P 1'
#
loop_
_entity.id
_entity.type
_entity.pdbx_description
1 polymer ?
#
loop_
_entity_poly.entity_id
_entity_poly.type
_entity_poly.pdbx_seq_one_letter_code
_entity_poly.pdbx_strand_id
1 'polypeptide(L)'
;MEKHHHERSTFSGKLGFVLSAAGASVGLGNIWRFPYLAAKYGGGIFLLIYIILALTFGYSMIVAETALGRMTRKSPVGAFGKFGKSKWLSFGGWINAIIPVLIVPYYSVIGGWVIKYLIEYIKGNSQKLAEDGYFSEFISNGTSTEVCFLIFAFLTVAIIYAGVRNGVERVSKFMMPVLVFLSVLITVYSVTRPGALAGVKYFLVPNIENFSWMTVVAAMGQMFYSLSIAMGILVTFGSYMKKDVFIEGSTKNVEVFDTAIAIMAGLMIIPAVFAFSGGDPDTLQAGPALMFITIPKVFASMGLGTPIGILFFVLVLCAALTSSIALTESAVSTFQDELRWHRKKATVIVGVIMILLGTLSSLGYGPLGFVKIIGMQCLDFFDFLTNSVMMPIAALATCLLISRKVGVEKIEEEVVAEGGTFRRKKIFNFMIKYLCPIFAAIILLSSVANAFGLISM
;
A
#
# COMPACT_ATOMS: atom_id res chain seq x y z
N MET A 1 24.39 -26.68 23.77
CA MET A 1 23.35 -26.07 22.92
C MET A 1 23.76 -24.61 22.71
N GLU A 2 24.48 -24.31 21.63
CA GLU A 2 24.85 -22.95 21.26
C GLU A 2 23.58 -22.16 20.97
N LYS A 3 23.37 -21.06 21.68
CA LYS A 3 22.37 -20.06 21.36
C LYS A 3 22.82 -19.36 20.07
N HIS A 4 22.39 -19.87 18.92
CA HIS A 4 22.48 -19.12 17.69
C HIS A 4 21.61 -17.85 17.87
N HIS A 5 22.22 -16.77 18.31
CA HIS A 5 21.69 -15.44 18.15
C HIS A 5 21.64 -15.19 16.64
N HIS A 6 20.47 -15.38 16.02
CA HIS A 6 20.27 -14.91 14.67
C HIS A 6 20.41 -13.38 14.68
N GLU A 7 21.54 -12.90 14.17
CA GLU A 7 21.69 -11.46 13.96
C GLU A 7 20.54 -10.95 13.10
N ARG A 8 19.88 -9.89 13.60
CA ARG A 8 18.80 -9.24 12.86
C ARG A 8 19.33 -8.69 11.54
N SER A 9 18.71 -9.02 10.43
CA SER A 9 19.03 -8.45 9.12
C SER A 9 19.04 -6.91 9.18
N THR A 10 19.91 -6.26 8.42
CA THR A 10 20.02 -4.79 8.39
C THR A 10 20.10 -4.30 6.95
N PHE A 11 19.46 -3.16 6.67
CA PHE A 11 19.67 -2.43 5.42
C PHE A 11 21.11 -1.93 5.31
N SER A 12 21.58 -1.68 4.08
CA SER A 12 22.93 -1.18 3.85
C SER A 12 23.15 0.24 4.43
N GLY A 13 22.09 1.04 4.50
CA GLY A 13 22.09 2.41 5.03
C GLY A 13 20.78 3.14 4.76
N LYS A 14 20.79 4.48 4.84
CA LYS A 14 19.63 5.34 4.66
C LYS A 14 18.88 5.08 3.34
N LEU A 15 19.60 5.02 2.21
CA LEU A 15 19.00 4.83 0.90
C LEU A 15 18.29 3.48 0.80
N GLY A 16 18.87 2.41 1.37
CA GLY A 16 18.26 1.08 1.41
C GLY A 16 16.94 1.08 2.16
N PHE A 17 16.90 1.70 3.34
CA PHE A 17 15.67 1.85 4.11
C PHE A 17 14.63 2.69 3.36
N VAL A 18 15.00 3.89 2.89
CA VAL A 18 14.08 4.84 2.25
C VAL A 18 13.42 4.23 1.00
N LEU A 19 14.22 3.63 0.10
CA LEU A 19 13.67 3.06 -1.14
C LEU A 19 12.86 1.78 -0.89
N SER A 20 13.21 0.98 0.12
CA SER A 20 12.40 -0.19 0.50
C SER A 20 11.09 0.23 1.16
N ALA A 21 11.11 1.21 2.07
CA ALA A 21 9.91 1.70 2.74
C ALA A 21 9.02 2.51 1.79
N ALA A 22 9.58 3.34 0.92
CA ALA A 22 8.84 4.01 -0.15
C ALA A 22 8.22 3.01 -1.13
N GLY A 23 8.96 1.96 -1.52
CA GLY A 23 8.41 0.88 -2.36
C GLY A 23 7.30 0.08 -1.67
N ALA A 24 7.32 -0.01 -0.34
CA ALA A 24 6.22 -0.58 0.41
C ALA A 24 4.97 0.31 0.36
N SER A 25 5.16 1.63 0.51
CA SER A 25 4.07 2.61 0.52
C SER A 25 3.50 2.86 -0.88
N VAL A 26 4.36 3.04 -1.89
CA VAL A 26 3.96 3.25 -3.28
C VAL A 26 3.45 1.93 -3.87
N GLY A 27 2.16 1.73 -3.86
CA GLY A 27 1.51 0.52 -4.34
C GLY A 27 0.32 0.77 -5.26
N LEU A 28 -0.49 -0.26 -5.42
CA LEU A 28 -1.72 -0.18 -6.21
C LEU A 28 -2.68 0.90 -5.70
N GLY A 29 -2.66 1.16 -4.38
CA GLY A 29 -3.49 2.19 -3.75
C GLY A 29 -3.23 3.61 -4.24
N ASN A 30 -1.97 3.94 -4.59
CA ASN A 30 -1.62 5.24 -5.17
C ASN A 30 -2.08 5.35 -6.64
N ILE A 31 -2.08 4.22 -7.37
CA ILE A 31 -2.29 4.24 -8.82
C ILE A 31 -3.78 4.18 -9.16
N TRP A 32 -4.60 3.40 -8.47
CA TRP A 32 -6.03 3.34 -8.79
C TRP A 32 -6.94 3.99 -7.76
N ARG A 33 -6.71 3.71 -6.44
CA ARG A 33 -7.63 4.17 -5.40
C ARG A 33 -7.55 5.67 -5.19
N PHE A 34 -6.35 6.23 -5.16
CA PHE A 34 -6.15 7.65 -4.97
C PHE A 34 -6.78 8.50 -6.09
N PRO A 35 -6.53 8.24 -7.42
CA PRO A 35 -7.17 9.01 -8.48
C PRO A 35 -8.70 8.91 -8.46
N TYR A 36 -9.24 7.72 -8.21
CA TYR A 36 -10.67 7.52 -8.08
C TYR A 36 -11.27 8.37 -6.93
N LEU A 37 -10.69 8.27 -5.73
CA LEU A 37 -11.19 9.03 -4.59
C LEU A 37 -11.01 10.54 -4.79
N ALA A 38 -9.91 10.97 -5.37
CA ALA A 38 -9.70 12.37 -5.69
C ALA A 38 -10.76 12.90 -6.66
N ALA A 39 -11.09 12.15 -7.71
CA ALA A 39 -12.13 12.54 -8.65
C ALA A 39 -13.53 12.56 -8.00
N LYS A 40 -13.87 11.53 -7.23
CA LYS A 40 -15.19 11.40 -6.58
C LYS A 40 -15.42 12.42 -5.48
N TYR A 41 -14.38 12.80 -4.73
CA TYR A 41 -14.50 13.63 -3.52
C TYR A 41 -13.92 15.03 -3.68
N GLY A 42 -14.02 15.62 -4.89
CA GLY A 42 -13.85 17.05 -5.12
C GLY A 42 -12.48 17.47 -5.64
N GLY A 43 -11.71 16.58 -6.23
CA GLY A 43 -10.46 16.93 -6.93
C GLY A 43 -9.43 17.62 -6.05
N GLY A 44 -9.19 18.91 -6.33
CA GLY A 44 -8.17 19.70 -5.63
C GLY A 44 -8.41 19.88 -4.14
N ILE A 45 -9.67 19.91 -3.67
CA ILE A 45 -9.96 19.98 -2.23
C ILE A 45 -9.61 18.65 -1.53
N PHE A 46 -9.86 17.51 -2.17
CA PHE A 46 -9.41 16.21 -1.68
C PHE A 46 -7.87 16.16 -1.59
N LEU A 47 -7.19 16.62 -2.63
CA LEU A 47 -5.72 16.67 -2.66
C LEU A 47 -5.15 17.55 -1.53
N LEU A 48 -5.74 18.72 -1.29
CA LEU A 48 -5.32 19.61 -0.21
C LEU A 48 -5.44 18.93 1.16
N ILE A 49 -6.59 18.31 1.43
CA ILE A 49 -6.83 17.59 2.69
C ILE A 49 -5.86 16.42 2.82
N TYR A 50 -5.64 15.65 1.73
CA TYR A 50 -4.70 14.54 1.70
C TYR A 50 -3.28 14.99 2.05
N ILE A 51 -2.79 16.11 1.48
CA ILE A 51 -1.45 16.65 1.80
C ILE A 51 -1.37 17.05 3.29
N ILE A 52 -2.39 17.71 3.84
CA ILE A 52 -2.43 18.06 5.26
C ILE A 52 -2.34 16.81 6.13
N LEU A 53 -3.08 15.76 5.78
CA LEU A 53 -3.05 14.48 6.50
C LEU A 53 -1.71 13.76 6.34
N ALA A 54 -1.05 13.83 5.17
CA ALA A 54 0.28 13.28 4.98
C ALA A 54 1.29 13.93 5.94
N LEU A 55 1.29 15.28 5.98
CA LEU A 55 2.21 16.07 6.81
C LEU A 55 1.96 15.94 8.32
N THR A 56 0.82 15.47 8.76
CA THR A 56 0.40 15.37 10.16
C THR A 56 0.23 13.91 10.59
N PHE A 57 -0.85 13.29 10.18
CA PHE A 57 -1.22 11.92 10.56
C PHE A 57 -0.25 10.90 9.99
N GLY A 58 -0.02 10.92 8.68
CA GLY A 58 0.86 9.98 7.98
C GLY A 58 2.28 10.04 8.53
N TYR A 59 2.85 11.24 8.59
CA TYR A 59 4.17 11.47 9.17
C TYR A 59 4.29 10.90 10.59
N SER A 60 3.31 11.18 11.46
CA SER A 60 3.36 10.75 12.85
C SER A 60 3.34 9.22 13.00
N MET A 61 2.51 8.54 12.20
CA MET A 61 2.42 7.08 12.24
C MET A 61 3.68 6.42 11.66
N ILE A 62 4.23 6.93 10.54
CA ILE A 62 5.48 6.39 9.96
C ILE A 62 6.63 6.51 10.97
N VAL A 63 6.78 7.67 11.62
CA VAL A 63 7.80 7.88 12.65
C VAL A 63 7.59 6.92 13.83
N ALA A 64 6.35 6.81 14.31
CA ALA A 64 5.99 5.97 15.44
C ALA A 64 6.37 4.50 15.23
N GLU A 65 5.92 3.92 14.12
CA GLU A 65 6.17 2.51 13.80
C GLU A 65 7.64 2.23 13.49
N THR A 66 8.30 3.13 12.73
CA THR A 66 9.73 3.00 12.42
C THR A 66 10.59 3.08 13.68
N ALA A 67 10.31 4.03 14.57
CA ALA A 67 11.04 4.17 15.84
C ALA A 67 10.81 2.96 16.74
N LEU A 68 9.55 2.49 16.86
CA LEU A 68 9.22 1.29 17.62
C LEU A 68 9.99 0.07 17.11
N GLY A 69 10.06 -0.11 15.78
CA GLY A 69 10.84 -1.17 15.15
C GLY A 69 12.33 -1.07 15.46
N ARG A 70 12.93 0.12 15.25
CA ARG A 70 14.37 0.34 15.47
C ARG A 70 14.78 0.15 16.95
N MET A 71 13.99 0.68 17.86
CA MET A 71 14.22 0.57 19.32
C MET A 71 14.13 -0.87 19.84
N THR A 72 13.22 -1.65 19.26
CA THR A 72 12.96 -3.02 19.74
C THR A 72 13.79 -4.07 19.01
N ARG A 73 14.19 -3.81 17.77
CA ARG A 73 14.88 -4.75 16.86
C ARG A 73 14.09 -6.05 16.64
N LYS A 74 12.76 -5.95 16.63
CA LYS A 74 11.85 -7.10 16.51
C LYS A 74 10.73 -6.83 15.52
N SER A 75 10.09 -7.93 15.07
CA SER A 75 8.81 -7.91 14.34
C SER A 75 7.69 -7.35 15.23
N PRO A 76 6.52 -7.04 14.68
CA PRO A 76 5.43 -6.42 15.45
C PRO A 76 5.08 -7.11 16.75
N VAL A 77 4.94 -8.45 16.76
CA VAL A 77 4.60 -9.20 17.98
C VAL A 77 5.66 -9.00 19.07
N GLY A 78 6.92 -9.21 18.71
CA GLY A 78 8.04 -9.04 19.64
C GLY A 78 8.24 -7.58 20.07
N ALA A 79 7.93 -6.60 19.20
CA ALA A 79 7.99 -5.18 19.52
C ALA A 79 6.97 -4.80 20.60
N PHE A 80 5.73 -5.25 20.48
CA PHE A 80 4.70 -5.05 21.49
C PHE A 80 5.03 -5.80 22.79
N GLY A 81 5.48 -7.06 22.69
CA GLY A 81 5.81 -7.91 23.83
C GLY A 81 6.96 -7.39 24.68
N LYS A 82 7.84 -6.52 24.15
CA LYS A 82 8.94 -5.90 24.90
C LYS A 82 8.46 -4.98 26.03
N PHE A 83 7.26 -4.40 25.90
CA PHE A 83 6.70 -3.43 26.87
C PHE A 83 5.70 -4.03 27.85
N GLY A 84 5.54 -5.34 27.88
CA GLY A 84 4.71 -6.06 28.83
C GLY A 84 4.13 -7.35 28.28
N LYS A 85 3.59 -8.17 29.20
CA LYS A 85 3.00 -9.50 28.91
C LYS A 85 1.47 -9.50 28.98
N SER A 86 0.81 -8.34 28.87
CA SER A 86 -0.64 -8.30 28.93
C SER A 86 -1.28 -8.87 27.65
N LYS A 87 -2.47 -9.49 27.80
CA LYS A 87 -3.23 -10.02 26.65
C LYS A 87 -3.51 -8.95 25.59
N TRP A 88 -3.72 -7.71 25.99
CA TRP A 88 -3.95 -6.57 25.10
C TRP A 88 -2.72 -6.23 24.25
N LEU A 89 -1.52 -6.23 24.84
CA LEU A 89 -0.29 -6.02 24.08
C LEU A 89 -0.03 -7.15 23.11
N SER A 90 -0.27 -8.40 23.53
CA SER A 90 -0.18 -9.55 22.65
C SER A 90 -1.14 -9.42 21.46
N PHE A 91 -2.40 -9.06 21.72
CA PHE A 91 -3.39 -8.82 20.66
C PHE A 91 -2.94 -7.73 19.67
N GLY A 92 -2.46 -6.57 20.18
CA GLY A 92 -1.97 -5.48 19.34
C GLY A 92 -0.78 -5.89 18.46
N GLY A 93 0.13 -6.69 18.98
CA GLY A 93 1.25 -7.24 18.20
C GLY A 93 0.80 -8.22 17.12
N TRP A 94 -0.07 -9.17 17.49
CA TRP A 94 -0.55 -10.20 16.56
C TRP A 94 -1.44 -9.62 15.46
N ILE A 95 -2.32 -8.65 15.74
CA ILE A 95 -3.15 -8.05 14.68
C ILE A 95 -2.27 -7.36 13.64
N ASN A 96 -1.23 -6.60 14.04
CA ASN A 96 -0.27 -6.01 13.11
C ASN A 96 0.50 -7.06 12.30
N ALA A 97 0.74 -8.23 12.86
CA ALA A 97 1.51 -9.30 12.21
C ALA A 97 0.67 -10.17 11.26
N ILE A 98 -0.63 -10.35 11.55
CA ILE A 98 -1.54 -11.17 10.73
C ILE A 98 -1.99 -10.41 9.49
N ILE A 99 -2.14 -9.09 9.56
CA ILE A 99 -2.58 -8.27 8.43
C ILE A 99 -1.79 -8.55 7.15
N PRO A 100 -0.45 -8.49 7.11
CA PRO A 100 0.30 -8.76 5.88
C PRO A 100 0.16 -10.21 5.41
N VAL A 101 -0.03 -11.18 6.31
CA VAL A 101 -0.27 -12.59 5.95
C VAL A 101 -1.60 -12.75 5.19
N LEU A 102 -2.60 -11.95 5.50
CA LEU A 102 -3.91 -11.97 4.83
C LEU A 102 -3.94 -11.10 3.56
N ILE A 103 -3.18 -10.00 3.52
CA ILE A 103 -3.14 -9.10 2.35
C ILE A 103 -2.38 -9.74 1.19
N VAL A 104 -1.19 -10.30 1.44
CA VAL A 104 -0.31 -10.83 0.38
C VAL A 104 -1.02 -11.80 -0.56
N PRO A 105 -1.87 -12.74 -0.11
CA PRO A 105 -2.58 -13.67 -0.99
C PRO A 105 -3.41 -12.96 -2.06
N TYR A 106 -4.39 -12.15 -1.66
CA TYR A 106 -5.27 -11.50 -2.62
C TYR A 106 -4.57 -10.36 -3.40
N TYR A 107 -3.62 -9.68 -2.80
CA TYR A 107 -2.80 -8.67 -3.46
C TYR A 107 -1.97 -9.26 -4.60
N SER A 108 -1.46 -10.49 -4.42
CA SER A 108 -0.72 -11.22 -5.45
C SER A 108 -1.62 -11.67 -6.61
N VAL A 109 -2.91 -11.92 -6.37
CA VAL A 109 -3.89 -12.17 -7.45
C VAL A 109 -4.01 -10.95 -8.35
N ILE A 110 -4.15 -9.76 -7.74
CA ILE A 110 -4.22 -8.51 -8.49
C ILE A 110 -2.91 -8.24 -9.23
N GLY A 111 -1.76 -8.54 -8.62
CA GLY A 111 -0.45 -8.51 -9.29
C GLY A 111 -0.39 -9.46 -10.52
N GLY A 112 -1.04 -10.60 -10.43
CA GLY A 112 -1.23 -11.52 -11.56
C GLY A 112 -2.06 -10.91 -12.70
N TRP A 113 -3.14 -10.18 -12.37
CA TRP A 113 -3.92 -9.45 -13.39
C TRP A 113 -3.08 -8.39 -14.11
N VAL A 114 -2.20 -7.70 -13.39
CA VAL A 114 -1.25 -6.74 -13.98
C VAL A 114 -0.32 -7.44 -14.98
N ILE A 115 0.21 -8.63 -14.64
CA ILE A 115 1.05 -9.43 -15.55
C ILE A 115 0.25 -9.79 -16.81
N LYS A 116 -1.00 -10.24 -16.69
CA LYS A 116 -1.85 -10.57 -17.83
C LYS A 116 -1.99 -9.39 -18.77
N TYR A 117 -2.36 -8.23 -18.25
CA TYR A 117 -2.55 -7.02 -19.07
C TYR A 117 -1.25 -6.57 -19.74
N LEU A 118 -0.13 -6.60 -19.02
CA LEU A 118 1.18 -6.29 -19.58
C LEU A 118 1.52 -7.22 -20.77
N ILE A 119 1.31 -8.52 -20.62
CA ILE A 119 1.55 -9.50 -21.69
C ILE A 119 0.67 -9.21 -22.92
N GLU A 120 -0.61 -8.91 -22.70
CA GLU A 120 -1.53 -8.61 -23.82
C GLU A 120 -1.16 -7.30 -24.53
N TYR A 121 -0.73 -6.26 -23.81
CA TYR A 121 -0.20 -5.03 -24.44
C TYR A 121 1.07 -5.30 -25.25
N ILE A 122 2.00 -6.12 -24.75
CA ILE A 122 3.23 -6.51 -25.49
C ILE A 122 2.88 -7.29 -26.75
N LYS A 123 1.83 -8.12 -26.74
CA LYS A 123 1.33 -8.85 -27.91
C LYS A 123 0.61 -7.96 -28.94
N GLY A 124 0.38 -6.67 -28.61
CA GLY A 124 -0.36 -5.75 -29.48
C GLY A 124 -1.88 -5.85 -29.38
N ASN A 125 -2.42 -6.54 -28.37
CA ASN A 125 -3.86 -6.76 -28.18
C ASN A 125 -4.56 -5.59 -27.44
N SER A 126 -4.07 -4.36 -27.58
CA SER A 126 -4.59 -3.18 -26.84
C SER A 126 -6.09 -2.91 -27.11
N GLN A 127 -6.57 -3.14 -28.32
CA GLN A 127 -7.99 -2.96 -28.66
C GLN A 127 -8.87 -4.00 -27.96
N LYS A 128 -8.41 -5.26 -27.91
CA LYS A 128 -9.10 -6.34 -27.21
C LYS A 128 -9.24 -6.06 -25.70
N LEU A 129 -8.22 -5.47 -25.08
CA LEU A 129 -8.27 -5.08 -23.66
C LEU A 129 -9.30 -3.99 -23.35
N ALA A 130 -9.69 -3.20 -24.37
CA ALA A 130 -10.67 -2.14 -24.26
C ALA A 130 -12.12 -2.62 -24.52
N GLU A 131 -12.32 -3.87 -24.96
CA GLU A 131 -13.64 -4.45 -25.20
C GLU A 131 -14.42 -4.62 -23.88
N ASP A 132 -15.74 -4.37 -23.97
CA ASP A 132 -16.63 -4.61 -22.85
C ASP A 132 -16.66 -6.10 -22.48
N GLY A 133 -16.51 -6.37 -21.19
CA GLY A 133 -16.55 -7.75 -20.68
C GLY A 133 -15.20 -8.46 -20.67
N TYR A 134 -14.14 -7.98 -21.35
CA TYR A 134 -12.84 -8.65 -21.39
C TYR A 134 -12.29 -8.95 -19.98
N PHE A 135 -12.33 -7.96 -19.08
CA PHE A 135 -11.87 -8.14 -17.71
C PHE A 135 -12.70 -9.18 -16.96
N SER A 136 -14.03 -9.13 -17.09
CA SER A 136 -14.93 -10.10 -16.42
C SER A 136 -14.73 -11.52 -16.97
N GLU A 137 -14.54 -11.68 -18.27
CA GLU A 137 -14.21 -12.97 -18.88
C GLU A 137 -12.87 -13.50 -18.37
N PHE A 138 -11.86 -12.65 -18.30
CA PHE A 138 -10.53 -13.01 -17.80
C PHE A 138 -10.58 -13.47 -16.34
N ILE A 139 -11.19 -12.72 -15.42
CA ILE A 139 -11.23 -13.08 -13.99
C ILE A 139 -12.11 -14.30 -13.71
N SER A 140 -13.05 -14.60 -14.60
CA SER A 140 -13.87 -15.82 -14.53
C SER A 140 -13.15 -17.07 -15.06
N ASN A 141 -12.08 -16.88 -15.83
CA ASN A 141 -11.25 -17.97 -16.36
C ASN A 141 -10.24 -18.43 -15.29
N GLY A 142 -10.63 -19.41 -14.48
CA GLY A 142 -9.82 -19.90 -13.35
C GLY A 142 -8.38 -20.30 -13.74
N THR A 143 -8.17 -20.93 -14.89
CA THR A 143 -6.82 -21.35 -15.32
C THR A 143 -5.94 -20.14 -15.64
N SER A 144 -6.46 -19.16 -16.38
CA SER A 144 -5.69 -17.97 -16.78
C SER A 144 -5.33 -17.09 -15.57
N THR A 145 -6.28 -16.86 -14.65
CA THR A 145 -6.04 -16.09 -13.44
C THR A 145 -5.06 -16.78 -12.51
N GLU A 146 -5.21 -18.09 -12.32
CA GLU A 146 -4.35 -18.86 -11.43
C GLU A 146 -2.90 -18.89 -11.92
N VAL A 147 -2.65 -19.11 -13.21
CA VAL A 147 -1.30 -19.09 -13.78
C VAL A 147 -0.64 -17.72 -13.58
N CYS A 148 -1.35 -16.63 -13.87
CA CYS A 148 -0.81 -15.28 -13.69
C CYS A 148 -0.53 -14.97 -12.20
N PHE A 149 -1.42 -15.37 -11.31
CA PHE A 149 -1.24 -15.27 -9.86
C PHE A 149 0.01 -16.02 -9.39
N LEU A 150 0.18 -17.28 -9.80
CA LEU A 150 1.34 -18.11 -9.41
C LEU A 150 2.66 -17.51 -9.90
N ILE A 151 2.69 -16.92 -11.11
CA ILE A 151 3.87 -16.22 -11.62
C ILE A 151 4.24 -15.06 -10.69
N PHE A 152 3.28 -14.21 -10.34
CA PHE A 152 3.52 -13.06 -9.46
C PHE A 152 3.94 -13.52 -8.05
N ALA A 153 3.26 -14.51 -7.49
CA ALA A 153 3.57 -15.09 -6.19
C ALA A 153 5.00 -15.67 -6.16
N PHE A 154 5.39 -16.42 -7.21
CA PHE A 154 6.73 -16.96 -7.34
C PHE A 154 7.80 -15.87 -7.38
N LEU A 155 7.59 -14.80 -8.17
CA LEU A 155 8.50 -13.65 -8.23
C LEU A 155 8.69 -13.02 -6.84
N THR A 156 7.60 -12.78 -6.11
CA THR A 156 7.65 -12.23 -4.75
C THR A 156 8.45 -13.13 -3.80
N VAL A 157 8.10 -14.42 -3.76
CA VAL A 157 8.77 -15.39 -2.86
C VAL A 157 10.25 -15.57 -3.20
N ALA A 158 10.62 -15.62 -4.49
CA ALA A 158 12.01 -15.70 -4.93
C ALA A 158 12.86 -14.53 -4.45
N ILE A 159 12.32 -13.31 -4.51
CA ILE A 159 13.00 -12.10 -4.03
C ILE A 159 13.18 -12.16 -2.50
N ILE A 160 12.15 -12.54 -1.76
CA ILE A 160 12.21 -12.67 -0.30
C ILE A 160 13.21 -13.76 0.13
N TYR A 161 13.26 -14.87 -0.63
CA TYR A 161 14.20 -15.96 -0.39
C TYR A 161 15.67 -15.52 -0.52
N ALA A 162 15.96 -14.56 -1.42
CA ALA A 162 17.29 -13.98 -1.58
C ALA A 162 17.74 -13.11 -0.39
N GLY A 163 16.84 -12.74 0.52
CA GLY A 163 17.15 -12.01 1.75
C GLY A 163 16.86 -10.51 1.70
N VAL A 164 17.11 -9.82 2.82
CA VAL A 164 16.79 -8.38 2.95
C VAL A 164 17.68 -7.54 2.03
N ARG A 165 19.01 -7.70 2.08
CA ARG A 165 19.93 -6.89 1.26
C ARG A 165 19.91 -7.25 -0.21
N ASN A 166 20.02 -8.55 -0.51
CA ASN A 166 20.18 -9.05 -1.88
C ASN A 166 18.85 -9.19 -2.62
N GLY A 167 17.75 -9.31 -1.89
CA GLY A 167 16.38 -9.36 -2.43
C GLY A 167 15.68 -8.01 -2.26
N VAL A 168 15.06 -7.78 -1.09
CA VAL A 168 14.19 -6.62 -0.82
C VAL A 168 14.85 -5.29 -1.18
N GLU A 169 16.02 -5.01 -0.63
CA GLU A 169 16.70 -3.73 -0.82
C GLU A 169 17.20 -3.55 -2.26
N ARG A 170 17.82 -4.59 -2.85
CA ARG A 170 18.36 -4.51 -4.20
C ARG A 170 17.27 -4.30 -5.24
N VAL A 171 16.16 -5.00 -5.12
CA VAL A 171 15.00 -4.87 -6.02
C VAL A 171 14.37 -3.49 -5.86
N SER A 172 14.15 -3.01 -4.63
CA SER A 172 13.60 -1.68 -4.39
C SER A 172 14.51 -0.57 -4.95
N LYS A 173 15.83 -0.70 -4.79
CA LYS A 173 16.81 0.26 -5.36
C LYS A 173 16.76 0.35 -6.89
N PHE A 174 16.39 -0.73 -7.57
CA PHE A 174 16.23 -0.73 -9.02
C PHE A 174 14.83 -0.27 -9.44
N MET A 175 13.78 -0.82 -8.81
CA MET A 175 12.41 -0.59 -9.25
C MET A 175 11.90 0.81 -8.94
N MET A 176 12.30 1.41 -7.80
CA MET A 176 11.80 2.74 -7.41
C MET A 176 12.24 3.86 -8.38
N PRO A 177 13.51 3.97 -8.81
CA PRO A 177 13.88 4.93 -9.86
C PRO A 177 13.15 4.71 -11.18
N VAL A 178 12.97 3.44 -11.61
CA VAL A 178 12.21 3.10 -12.82
C VAL A 178 10.75 3.57 -12.69
N LEU A 179 10.12 3.30 -11.55
CA LEU A 179 8.76 3.72 -11.26
C LEU A 179 8.61 5.25 -11.32
N VAL A 180 9.52 6.00 -10.68
CA VAL A 180 9.51 7.47 -10.72
C VAL A 180 9.67 7.98 -12.15
N PHE A 181 10.63 7.44 -12.90
CA PHE A 181 10.85 7.83 -14.31
C PHE A 181 9.59 7.59 -15.17
N LEU A 182 9.00 6.40 -15.08
CA LEU A 182 7.78 6.06 -15.81
C LEU A 182 6.60 6.94 -15.39
N SER A 183 6.47 7.24 -14.08
CA SER A 183 5.43 8.13 -13.56
C SER A 183 5.53 9.52 -14.18
N VAL A 184 6.73 10.09 -14.25
CA VAL A 184 6.95 11.41 -14.90
C VAL A 184 6.61 11.35 -16.38
N LEU A 185 7.10 10.33 -17.10
CA LEU A 185 6.89 10.19 -18.52
C LEU A 185 5.40 10.08 -18.89
N ILE A 186 4.66 9.22 -18.18
CA ILE A 186 3.23 9.01 -18.44
C ILE A 186 2.42 10.25 -18.00
N THR A 187 2.81 10.90 -16.89
CA THR A 187 2.18 12.16 -16.47
C THR A 187 2.31 13.24 -17.55
N VAL A 188 3.52 13.46 -18.08
CA VAL A 188 3.74 14.43 -19.17
C VAL A 188 2.90 14.09 -20.39
N TYR A 189 2.87 12.83 -20.78
CA TYR A 189 2.02 12.38 -21.89
C TYR A 189 0.55 12.66 -21.63
N SER A 190 0.02 12.35 -20.44
CA SER A 190 -1.39 12.52 -20.09
C SER A 190 -1.83 13.98 -20.08
N VAL A 191 -1.05 14.85 -19.40
CA VAL A 191 -1.42 16.27 -19.27
C VAL A 191 -1.30 17.06 -20.58
N THR A 192 -0.56 16.55 -21.56
CA THR A 192 -0.42 17.17 -22.91
C THR A 192 -1.50 16.75 -23.90
N ARG A 193 -2.44 15.90 -23.50
CA ARG A 193 -3.53 15.50 -24.41
C ARG A 193 -4.55 16.63 -24.61
N PRO A 194 -5.15 16.75 -25.80
CA PRO A 194 -6.27 17.66 -26.02
C PRO A 194 -7.39 17.36 -25.04
N GLY A 195 -7.93 18.39 -24.38
CA GLY A 195 -8.96 18.23 -23.34
C GLY A 195 -8.47 17.89 -21.93
N ALA A 196 -7.20 17.53 -21.74
CA ALA A 196 -6.66 17.14 -20.45
C ALA A 196 -6.60 18.30 -19.42
N LEU A 197 -6.51 19.55 -19.90
CA LEU A 197 -6.36 20.75 -19.03
C LEU A 197 -7.50 20.89 -18.03
N ALA A 198 -8.73 20.53 -18.41
CA ALA A 198 -9.88 20.54 -17.49
C ALA A 198 -9.66 19.60 -16.32
N GLY A 199 -9.15 18.37 -16.57
CA GLY A 199 -8.81 17.41 -15.53
C GLY A 199 -7.64 17.85 -14.65
N VAL A 200 -6.61 18.48 -15.24
CA VAL A 200 -5.49 19.07 -14.47
C VAL A 200 -6.01 20.15 -13.51
N LYS A 201 -6.84 21.07 -14.02
CA LYS A 201 -7.44 22.14 -13.21
C LYS A 201 -8.34 21.57 -12.11
N TYR A 202 -9.19 20.60 -12.44
CA TYR A 202 -10.06 19.93 -11.46
C TYR A 202 -9.27 19.28 -10.33
N PHE A 203 -8.16 18.62 -10.65
CA PHE A 203 -7.36 17.90 -9.67
C PHE A 203 -6.42 18.78 -8.83
N LEU A 204 -5.86 19.84 -9.42
CA LEU A 204 -4.87 20.67 -8.71
C LEU A 204 -5.46 21.90 -8.02
N VAL A 205 -6.61 22.43 -8.50
CA VAL A 205 -7.18 23.65 -7.96
C VAL A 205 -8.25 23.32 -6.92
N PRO A 206 -8.03 23.64 -5.63
CA PRO A 206 -9.04 23.42 -4.60
C PRO A 206 -10.29 24.26 -4.87
N ASN A 207 -11.46 23.62 -4.91
CA ASN A 207 -12.75 24.28 -4.93
C ASN A 207 -13.53 23.92 -3.66
N ILE A 208 -13.80 24.92 -2.82
CA ILE A 208 -14.50 24.74 -1.54
C ILE A 208 -15.96 24.28 -1.75
N GLU A 209 -16.57 24.60 -2.88
CA GLU A 209 -17.94 24.14 -3.20
C GLU A 209 -18.02 22.60 -3.31
N ASN A 210 -16.93 21.96 -3.68
CA ASN A 210 -16.82 20.50 -3.75
C ASN A 210 -16.46 19.82 -2.41
N PHE A 211 -16.36 20.62 -1.32
CA PHE A 211 -16.06 20.07 -0.01
C PHE A 211 -17.25 19.31 0.58
N SER A 212 -16.97 18.16 1.14
CA SER A 212 -17.89 17.40 1.99
C SER A 212 -17.14 16.80 3.18
N TRP A 213 -17.84 16.48 4.26
CA TRP A 213 -17.21 15.73 5.35
C TRP A 213 -16.72 14.35 4.91
N MET A 214 -17.35 13.79 3.88
CA MET A 214 -16.92 12.53 3.28
C MET A 214 -15.57 12.67 2.56
N THR A 215 -15.25 13.86 2.02
CA THR A 215 -13.90 14.15 1.47
C THR A 215 -12.81 13.94 2.51
N VAL A 216 -13.05 14.41 3.76
CA VAL A 216 -12.10 14.21 4.87
C VAL A 216 -11.95 12.72 5.23
N VAL A 217 -13.08 12.02 5.37
CA VAL A 217 -13.08 10.58 5.72
C VAL A 217 -12.40 9.76 4.63
N ALA A 218 -12.70 10.03 3.37
CA ALA A 218 -12.08 9.34 2.23
C ALA A 218 -10.57 9.62 2.15
N ALA A 219 -10.15 10.87 2.37
CA ALA A 219 -8.72 11.23 2.40
C ALA A 219 -7.98 10.57 3.57
N MET A 220 -8.60 10.48 4.77
CA MET A 220 -8.04 9.75 5.90
C MET A 220 -7.86 8.26 5.57
N GLY A 221 -8.89 7.62 5.03
CA GLY A 221 -8.83 6.21 4.64
C GLY A 221 -7.77 5.94 3.56
N GLN A 222 -7.65 6.85 2.58
CA GLN A 222 -6.62 6.74 1.54
C GLN A 222 -5.22 6.91 2.13
N MET A 223 -5.01 7.88 3.01
CA MET A 223 -3.71 8.11 3.66
C MET A 223 -3.27 6.90 4.46
N PHE A 224 -4.20 6.29 5.17
CA PHE A 224 -3.96 5.10 5.98
C PHE A 224 -3.46 3.93 5.14
N TYR A 225 -4.13 3.69 4.02
CA TYR A 225 -3.79 2.62 3.08
C TYR A 225 -2.49 2.89 2.31
N SER A 226 -2.32 4.12 1.81
CA SER A 226 -1.19 4.53 0.97
C SER A 226 0.16 4.37 1.68
N LEU A 227 0.27 4.86 2.91
CA LEU A 227 1.52 4.84 3.67
C LEU A 227 1.84 3.50 4.33
N SER A 228 1.09 2.43 4.05
CA SER A 228 1.28 1.11 4.66
C SER A 228 1.31 1.13 6.19
N ILE A 229 0.51 2.00 6.79
CA ILE A 229 0.38 2.18 8.25
C ILE A 229 -0.38 0.99 8.85
N ALA A 230 0.05 0.54 10.01
CA ALA A 230 -0.58 -0.55 10.77
C ALA A 230 -0.62 -1.91 10.05
N MET A 231 0.31 -2.13 9.13
CA MET A 231 0.52 -3.41 8.45
C MET A 231 1.75 -4.16 8.97
N GLY A 232 2.37 -3.69 10.06
CA GLY A 232 3.60 -4.26 10.60
C GLY A 232 4.86 -4.05 9.74
N ILE A 233 4.73 -3.50 8.52
CA ILE A 233 5.83 -3.28 7.58
C ILE A 233 6.83 -2.28 8.14
N LEU A 234 6.36 -1.11 8.59
CA LEU A 234 7.24 -0.04 9.08
C LEU A 234 7.93 -0.43 10.40
N VAL A 235 7.28 -1.22 11.26
CA VAL A 235 7.92 -1.81 12.44
C VAL A 235 9.01 -2.79 12.01
N THR A 236 8.73 -3.67 11.06
CA THR A 236 9.69 -4.65 10.54
C THR A 236 10.88 -3.94 9.88
N PHE A 237 10.65 -3.00 8.99
CA PHE A 237 11.72 -2.26 8.30
C PHE A 237 12.50 -1.34 9.25
N GLY A 238 11.81 -0.71 10.22
CA GLY A 238 12.45 -0.01 11.32
C GLY A 238 13.41 -0.90 12.10
N SER A 239 13.03 -2.17 12.34
CA SER A 239 13.91 -3.13 13.03
C SER A 239 15.18 -3.49 12.24
N TYR A 240 15.20 -3.26 10.91
CA TYR A 240 16.36 -3.43 10.04
C TYR A 240 17.19 -2.15 9.88
N MET A 241 16.67 -1.01 10.35
CA MET A 241 17.36 0.28 10.27
C MET A 241 18.58 0.29 11.21
N LYS A 242 19.72 0.75 10.71
CA LYS A 242 20.91 0.95 11.51
C LYS A 242 20.76 2.15 12.44
N LYS A 243 21.50 2.17 13.56
CA LYS A 243 21.42 3.27 14.54
C LYS A 243 21.92 4.61 14.01
N ASP A 244 22.93 4.58 13.12
CA ASP A 244 23.51 5.75 12.46
C ASP A 244 22.62 6.39 11.37
N VAL A 245 21.46 5.78 11.08
CA VAL A 245 20.48 6.31 10.12
C VAL A 245 19.41 7.11 10.87
N PHE A 246 19.26 8.40 10.55
CA PHE A 246 18.28 9.27 11.19
C PHE A 246 16.85 8.95 10.81
N ILE A 247 15.98 8.71 11.80
CA ILE A 247 14.58 8.35 11.60
C ILE A 247 13.83 9.48 10.90
N GLU A 248 13.81 10.70 11.45
CA GLU A 248 13.01 11.80 10.90
C GLU A 248 13.34 12.10 9.44
N GLY A 249 14.65 12.18 9.13
CA GLY A 249 15.06 12.45 7.75
C GLY A 249 14.75 11.32 6.77
N SER A 250 14.68 10.08 7.24
CA SER A 250 14.35 8.91 6.42
C SER A 250 12.84 8.77 6.22
N THR A 251 12.06 8.92 7.28
CA THR A 251 10.60 8.84 7.24
C THR A 251 9.99 9.99 6.44
N LYS A 252 10.55 11.21 6.55
CA LYS A 252 10.18 12.35 5.69
C LYS A 252 10.38 12.03 4.20
N ASN A 253 11.48 11.35 3.85
CA ASN A 253 11.70 10.98 2.45
C ASN A 253 10.64 9.96 1.97
N VAL A 254 10.25 8.99 2.81
CA VAL A 254 9.17 8.04 2.48
C VAL A 254 7.84 8.78 2.27
N GLU A 255 7.48 9.70 3.18
CA GLU A 255 6.29 10.55 3.08
C GLU A 255 6.26 11.34 1.76
N VAL A 256 7.39 11.98 1.40
CA VAL A 256 7.53 12.75 0.16
C VAL A 256 7.42 11.87 -1.08
N PHE A 257 8.05 10.70 -1.08
CA PHE A 257 7.97 9.75 -2.20
C PHE A 257 6.53 9.28 -2.42
N ASP A 258 5.86 8.84 -1.37
CA ASP A 258 4.48 8.35 -1.46
C ASP A 258 3.53 9.45 -1.97
N THR A 259 3.58 10.64 -1.35
CA THR A 259 2.74 11.77 -1.73
C THR A 259 3.00 12.23 -3.16
N ALA A 260 4.27 12.31 -3.59
CA ALA A 260 4.64 12.70 -4.95
C ALA A 260 4.11 11.69 -5.99
N ILE A 261 4.24 10.39 -5.73
CA ILE A 261 3.70 9.36 -6.63
C ILE A 261 2.17 9.38 -6.65
N ALA A 262 1.50 9.59 -5.52
CA ALA A 262 0.04 9.75 -5.49
C ALA A 262 -0.42 10.94 -6.34
N ILE A 263 0.25 12.09 -6.24
CA ILE A 263 -0.03 13.27 -7.07
C ILE A 263 0.23 12.98 -8.55
N MET A 264 1.36 12.35 -8.88
CA MET A 264 1.65 11.95 -10.26
C MET A 264 0.62 10.96 -10.80
N ALA A 265 0.17 9.99 -10.00
CA ALA A 265 -0.90 9.06 -10.39
C ALA A 265 -2.22 9.80 -10.67
N GLY A 266 -2.59 10.78 -9.83
CA GLY A 266 -3.72 11.66 -10.10
C GLY A 266 -3.58 12.40 -11.43
N LEU A 267 -2.39 12.96 -11.70
CA LEU A 267 -2.09 13.66 -12.97
C LEU A 267 -1.94 12.72 -14.18
N MET A 268 -1.60 11.46 -13.98
CA MET A 268 -1.59 10.47 -15.06
C MET A 268 -3.01 10.07 -15.48
N ILE A 269 -3.92 9.91 -14.53
CA ILE A 269 -5.20 9.23 -14.74
C ILE A 269 -6.33 10.24 -14.92
N ILE A 270 -6.49 11.21 -14.04
CA ILE A 270 -7.62 12.15 -14.09
C ILE A 270 -7.65 12.96 -15.38
N PRO A 271 -6.54 13.62 -15.82
CA PRO A 271 -6.55 14.36 -17.08
C PRO A 271 -6.80 13.47 -18.32
N ALA A 272 -6.27 12.25 -18.32
CA ALA A 272 -6.50 11.31 -19.43
C ALA A 272 -7.98 10.87 -19.53
N VAL A 273 -8.61 10.58 -18.39
CA VAL A 273 -10.03 10.22 -18.35
C VAL A 273 -10.91 11.42 -18.70
N PHE A 274 -10.60 12.62 -18.23
CA PHE A 274 -11.34 13.85 -18.61
C PHE A 274 -11.23 14.13 -20.11
N ALA A 275 -10.05 13.96 -20.71
CA ALA A 275 -9.87 14.10 -22.15
C ALA A 275 -10.72 13.09 -22.93
N PHE A 276 -10.87 11.87 -22.41
CA PHE A 276 -11.66 10.79 -23.03
C PHE A 276 -13.18 10.98 -22.83
N SER A 277 -13.62 11.39 -21.62
CA SER A 277 -15.04 11.48 -21.24
C SER A 277 -15.69 12.83 -21.54
N GLY A 278 -14.93 13.80 -22.04
CA GLY A 278 -15.42 15.16 -22.21
C GLY A 278 -15.58 15.95 -20.89
N GLY A 279 -14.90 15.49 -19.82
CA GLY A 279 -14.85 16.21 -18.51
C GLY A 279 -15.76 15.62 -17.43
N ASP A 280 -16.28 14.42 -17.61
CA ASP A 280 -17.13 13.76 -16.62
C ASP A 280 -16.29 12.97 -15.60
N PRO A 281 -16.23 13.40 -14.31
CA PRO A 281 -15.48 12.70 -13.27
C PRO A 281 -16.10 11.34 -12.89
N ASP A 282 -17.40 11.12 -13.12
CA ASP A 282 -18.09 9.87 -12.77
C ASP A 282 -17.69 8.71 -13.69
N THR A 283 -16.96 8.99 -14.76
CA THR A 283 -16.36 7.97 -15.63
C THR A 283 -15.23 7.19 -14.94
N LEU A 284 -14.63 7.74 -13.88
CA LEU A 284 -13.62 7.04 -13.08
C LEU A 284 -14.32 6.00 -12.18
N GLN A 285 -14.21 4.75 -12.58
CA GLN A 285 -14.77 3.62 -11.81
C GLN A 285 -13.93 3.31 -10.57
N ALA A 286 -14.59 2.75 -9.53
CA ALA A 286 -13.92 2.36 -8.30
C ALA A 286 -13.08 1.09 -8.46
N GLY A 287 -12.00 1.00 -7.70
CA GLY A 287 -11.21 -0.21 -7.52
C GLY A 287 -10.52 -0.73 -8.79
N PRO A 288 -10.46 -2.06 -8.96
CA PRO A 288 -9.81 -2.69 -10.13
C PRO A 288 -10.40 -2.25 -11.46
N ALA A 289 -11.69 -1.90 -11.52
CA ALA A 289 -12.35 -1.48 -12.75
C ALA A 289 -11.71 -0.24 -13.39
N LEU A 290 -11.20 0.70 -12.58
CA LEU A 290 -10.46 1.84 -13.13
C LEU A 290 -9.26 1.36 -13.95
N MET A 291 -8.45 0.47 -13.41
CA MET A 291 -7.20 0.06 -14.03
C MET A 291 -7.39 -0.97 -15.14
N PHE A 292 -8.35 -1.88 -15.02
CA PHE A 292 -8.50 -3.00 -15.94
C PHE A 292 -9.65 -2.82 -16.96
N ILE A 293 -10.50 -1.81 -16.79
CA ILE A 293 -11.58 -1.50 -17.73
C ILE A 293 -11.42 -0.08 -18.28
N THR A 294 -11.42 0.95 -17.42
CA THR A 294 -11.43 2.35 -17.86
C THR A 294 -10.12 2.75 -18.56
N ILE A 295 -8.98 2.49 -17.93
CA ILE A 295 -7.66 2.88 -18.46
C ILE A 295 -7.35 2.22 -19.82
N PRO A 296 -7.60 0.93 -20.08
CA PRO A 296 -7.44 0.34 -21.40
C PRO A 296 -8.31 1.02 -22.47
N LYS A 297 -9.56 1.40 -22.17
CA LYS A 297 -10.42 2.16 -23.10
C LYS A 297 -9.85 3.54 -23.42
N VAL A 298 -9.36 4.25 -22.38
CA VAL A 298 -8.71 5.54 -22.54
C VAL A 298 -7.48 5.42 -23.44
N PHE A 299 -6.60 4.44 -23.18
CA PHE A 299 -5.41 4.23 -24.02
C PHE A 299 -5.75 3.80 -25.45
N ALA A 300 -6.77 2.96 -25.64
CA ALA A 300 -7.21 2.56 -26.98
C ALA A 300 -7.71 3.75 -27.83
N SER A 301 -8.23 4.81 -27.19
CA SER A 301 -8.64 6.05 -27.86
C SER A 301 -7.49 7.01 -28.16
N MET A 302 -6.30 6.79 -27.62
CA MET A 302 -5.14 7.67 -27.74
C MET A 302 -4.16 7.21 -28.84
N GLY A 303 -3.50 8.15 -29.53
CA GLY A 303 -2.62 7.87 -30.66
C GLY A 303 -1.42 6.97 -30.37
N LEU A 304 -0.92 6.92 -29.13
CA LEU A 304 0.18 6.06 -28.67
C LEU A 304 -0.28 5.09 -27.58
N GLY A 305 -1.52 4.63 -27.62
CA GLY A 305 -2.14 3.85 -26.55
C GLY A 305 -1.40 2.56 -26.21
N THR A 306 -0.95 1.80 -27.20
CA THR A 306 -0.22 0.54 -26.96
C THR A 306 1.11 0.76 -26.23
N PRO A 307 2.06 1.60 -26.70
CA PRO A 307 3.31 1.84 -25.96
C PRO A 307 3.08 2.48 -24.58
N ILE A 308 2.13 3.41 -24.45
CA ILE A 308 1.80 3.98 -23.14
C ILE A 308 1.20 2.93 -22.21
N GLY A 309 0.35 2.04 -22.73
CA GLY A 309 -0.19 0.91 -21.97
C GLY A 309 0.90 -0.03 -21.47
N ILE A 310 1.90 -0.35 -22.29
CA ILE A 310 3.07 -1.14 -21.86
C ILE A 310 3.79 -0.43 -20.71
N LEU A 311 4.13 0.85 -20.87
CA LEU A 311 4.84 1.62 -19.85
C LEU A 311 4.03 1.74 -18.55
N PHE A 312 2.72 1.96 -18.66
CA PHE A 312 1.81 2.02 -17.52
C PHE A 312 1.76 0.68 -16.76
N PHE A 313 1.57 -0.45 -17.45
CA PHE A 313 1.52 -1.74 -16.77
C PHE A 313 2.89 -2.21 -16.24
N VAL A 314 4.00 -1.77 -16.83
CA VAL A 314 5.35 -1.93 -16.22
C VAL A 314 5.45 -1.13 -14.92
N LEU A 315 5.01 0.13 -14.93
CA LEU A 315 4.96 0.98 -13.73
C LEU A 315 4.12 0.33 -12.62
N VAL A 316 2.91 -0.14 -12.98
CA VAL A 316 1.99 -0.81 -12.04
C VAL A 316 2.60 -2.11 -11.50
N LEU A 317 3.28 -2.89 -12.34
CA LEU A 317 3.98 -4.10 -11.92
C LEU A 317 5.11 -3.80 -10.92
N CYS A 318 5.89 -2.75 -11.16
CA CYS A 318 6.91 -2.29 -10.21
C CYS A 318 6.29 -1.92 -8.86
N ALA A 319 5.22 -1.14 -8.86
CA ALA A 319 4.50 -0.74 -7.64
C ALA A 319 3.89 -1.94 -6.90
N ALA A 320 3.24 -2.84 -7.63
CA ALA A 320 2.64 -4.04 -7.05
C ALA A 320 3.70 -4.97 -6.43
N LEU A 321 4.81 -5.19 -7.13
CA LEU A 321 5.85 -6.11 -6.68
C LEU A 321 6.61 -5.58 -5.46
N THR A 322 6.97 -4.29 -5.42
CA THR A 322 7.65 -3.70 -4.26
C THR A 322 6.79 -3.74 -3.00
N SER A 323 5.49 -3.50 -3.10
CA SER A 323 4.55 -3.60 -1.97
C SER A 323 4.34 -5.05 -1.54
N SER A 324 4.19 -5.99 -2.49
CA SER A 324 4.06 -7.43 -2.18
C SER A 324 5.29 -7.97 -1.46
N ILE A 325 6.50 -7.56 -1.87
CA ILE A 325 7.76 -7.88 -1.21
C ILE A 325 7.76 -7.39 0.23
N ALA A 326 7.35 -6.15 0.48
CA ALA A 326 7.34 -5.56 1.81
C ALA A 326 6.35 -6.24 2.76
N LEU A 327 5.14 -6.54 2.28
CA LEU A 327 4.13 -7.31 3.01
C LEU A 327 4.65 -8.72 3.35
N THR A 328 5.19 -9.43 2.36
CA THR A 328 5.73 -10.78 2.56
C THR A 328 6.92 -10.79 3.53
N GLU A 329 7.79 -9.78 3.47
CA GLU A 329 8.91 -9.63 4.41
C GLU A 329 8.43 -9.44 5.84
N SER A 330 7.38 -8.63 6.05
CA SER A 330 6.77 -8.43 7.37
C SER A 330 6.23 -9.74 7.94
N ALA A 331 5.55 -10.54 7.12
CA ALA A 331 5.06 -11.86 7.49
C ALA A 331 6.23 -12.81 7.84
N VAL A 332 7.23 -12.94 6.96
CA VAL A 332 8.40 -13.80 7.17
C VAL A 332 9.17 -13.41 8.42
N SER A 333 9.38 -12.11 8.66
CA SER A 333 10.03 -11.59 9.86
C SER A 333 9.31 -12.02 11.15
N THR A 334 7.98 -12.00 11.15
CA THR A 334 7.18 -12.45 12.29
C THR A 334 7.36 -13.95 12.55
N PHE A 335 7.31 -14.79 11.51
CA PHE A 335 7.54 -16.23 11.66
C PHE A 335 8.96 -16.54 12.14
N GLN A 336 9.96 -15.78 11.71
CA GLN A 336 11.33 -15.92 12.19
C GLN A 336 11.44 -15.59 13.68
N ASP A 337 10.84 -14.48 14.13
CA ASP A 337 10.96 -14.02 15.50
C ASP A 337 10.17 -14.89 16.50
N GLU A 338 8.91 -15.22 16.16
CA GLU A 338 8.00 -15.89 17.10
C GLU A 338 8.19 -17.42 17.11
N LEU A 339 8.44 -18.02 15.92
CA LEU A 339 8.64 -19.47 15.81
C LEU A 339 10.10 -19.86 15.76
N ARG A 340 11.04 -18.89 15.81
CA ARG A 340 12.48 -19.10 15.73
C ARG A 340 12.91 -19.91 14.50
N TRP A 341 12.19 -19.71 13.39
CA TRP A 341 12.51 -20.42 12.15
C TRP A 341 13.62 -19.71 11.38
N HIS A 342 14.42 -20.51 10.68
CA HIS A 342 15.36 -19.97 9.70
C HIS A 342 14.60 -19.27 8.57
N ARG A 343 15.17 -18.19 8.04
CA ARG A 343 14.57 -17.38 6.98
C ARG A 343 14.01 -18.19 5.83
N LYS A 344 14.79 -19.13 5.29
CA LYS A 344 14.38 -19.98 4.16
C LYS A 344 13.10 -20.76 4.47
N LYS A 345 13.03 -21.38 5.66
CA LYS A 345 11.83 -22.11 6.10
C LYS A 345 10.63 -21.18 6.24
N ALA A 346 10.80 -20.03 6.91
CA ALA A 346 9.74 -19.05 7.08
C ALA A 346 9.23 -18.54 5.72
N THR A 347 10.12 -18.24 4.76
CA THR A 347 9.76 -17.80 3.41
C THR A 347 8.94 -18.85 2.66
N VAL A 348 9.35 -20.12 2.70
CA VAL A 348 8.61 -21.21 2.03
C VAL A 348 7.22 -21.37 2.64
N ILE A 349 7.10 -21.38 3.96
CA ILE A 349 5.80 -21.54 4.63
C ILE A 349 4.87 -20.35 4.35
N VAL A 350 5.38 -19.11 4.41
CA VAL A 350 4.60 -17.91 4.04
C VAL A 350 4.19 -17.98 2.57
N GLY A 351 5.08 -18.46 1.68
CA GLY A 351 4.77 -18.69 0.27
C GLY A 351 3.66 -19.73 0.08
N VAL A 352 3.66 -20.83 0.83
CA VAL A 352 2.59 -21.84 0.81
C VAL A 352 1.27 -21.24 1.28
N ILE A 353 1.27 -20.47 2.39
CA ILE A 353 0.07 -19.77 2.88
C ILE A 353 -0.45 -18.80 1.82
N MET A 354 0.44 -18.03 1.18
CA MET A 354 0.09 -17.09 0.10
C MET A 354 -0.57 -17.83 -1.07
N ILE A 355 -0.04 -18.97 -1.49
CA ILE A 355 -0.63 -19.76 -2.59
C ILE A 355 -1.99 -20.31 -2.17
N LEU A 356 -2.12 -20.94 -1.00
CA LEU A 356 -3.39 -21.53 -0.56
C LEU A 356 -4.52 -20.50 -0.44
N LEU A 357 -4.28 -19.38 0.24
CA LEU A 357 -5.29 -18.33 0.40
C LEU A 357 -5.49 -17.53 -0.89
N GLY A 358 -4.42 -17.36 -1.69
CA GLY A 358 -4.48 -16.66 -2.96
C GLY A 358 -5.28 -17.45 -4.01
N THR A 359 -5.17 -18.78 -4.06
CA THR A 359 -5.99 -19.63 -4.93
C THR A 359 -7.47 -19.47 -4.63
N LEU A 360 -7.89 -19.36 -3.35
CA LEU A 360 -9.28 -19.07 -3.00
C LEU A 360 -9.74 -17.72 -3.57
N SER A 361 -8.89 -16.70 -3.52
CA SER A 361 -9.18 -15.38 -4.06
C SER A 361 -9.14 -15.35 -5.59
N SER A 362 -8.17 -16.05 -6.20
CA SER A 362 -7.99 -16.13 -7.65
C SER A 362 -9.16 -16.82 -8.36
N LEU A 363 -9.63 -17.92 -7.78
CA LEU A 363 -10.77 -18.68 -8.32
C LEU A 363 -12.12 -18.14 -7.87
N GLY A 364 -12.16 -17.15 -6.99
CA GLY A 364 -13.38 -16.62 -6.36
C GLY A 364 -14.35 -15.94 -7.34
N TYR A 365 -13.87 -15.42 -8.47
CA TYR A 365 -14.72 -14.84 -9.52
C TYR A 365 -15.10 -15.82 -10.63
N GLY A 366 -14.58 -17.05 -10.58
CA GLY A 366 -14.80 -18.10 -11.57
C GLY A 366 -15.28 -19.39 -10.90
N PRO A 367 -14.49 -20.48 -10.91
CA PRO A 367 -14.91 -21.79 -10.43
C PRO A 367 -15.42 -21.82 -8.98
N LEU A 368 -14.90 -20.96 -8.12
CA LEU A 368 -15.30 -20.82 -6.71
C LEU A 368 -16.25 -19.64 -6.46
N GLY A 369 -16.85 -19.06 -7.50
CA GLY A 369 -17.75 -17.91 -7.40
C GLY A 369 -19.00 -18.13 -6.53
N PHE A 370 -19.33 -19.38 -6.23
CA PHE A 370 -20.40 -19.75 -5.30
C PHE A 370 -19.99 -19.59 -3.82
N VAL A 371 -18.68 -19.52 -3.52
CA VAL A 371 -18.17 -19.33 -2.16
C VAL A 371 -18.21 -17.85 -1.83
N LYS A 372 -19.20 -17.44 -1.05
CA LYS A 372 -19.33 -16.05 -0.58
C LYS A 372 -19.28 -15.99 0.93
N ILE A 373 -18.48 -15.06 1.46
CA ILE A 373 -18.37 -14.80 2.90
C ILE A 373 -19.03 -13.45 3.18
N ILE A 374 -20.09 -13.44 3.96
CA ILE A 374 -20.92 -12.24 4.24
C ILE A 374 -21.39 -11.56 2.93
N GLY A 375 -21.72 -12.37 1.91
CA GLY A 375 -22.14 -11.86 0.60
C GLY A 375 -21.04 -11.38 -0.34
N MET A 376 -19.79 -11.36 0.10
CA MET A 376 -18.61 -10.91 -0.67
C MET A 376 -17.85 -12.09 -1.27
N GLN A 377 -17.23 -11.91 -2.41
CA GLN A 377 -16.25 -12.85 -2.94
C GLN A 377 -15.02 -12.92 -2.01
N CYS A 378 -14.25 -14.01 -2.09
CA CYS A 378 -13.10 -14.22 -1.18
C CYS A 378 -12.11 -13.06 -1.20
N LEU A 379 -11.74 -12.53 -2.38
CA LEU A 379 -10.84 -11.39 -2.51
C LEU A 379 -11.40 -10.16 -1.80
N ASP A 380 -12.66 -9.80 -2.08
CA ASP A 380 -13.33 -8.62 -1.52
C ASP A 380 -13.48 -8.75 0.00
N PHE A 381 -13.76 -9.96 0.49
CA PHE A 381 -13.84 -10.24 1.92
C PHE A 381 -12.49 -10.04 2.63
N PHE A 382 -11.39 -10.57 2.07
CA PHE A 382 -10.07 -10.37 2.67
C PHE A 382 -9.64 -8.90 2.62
N ASP A 383 -9.94 -8.19 1.54
CA ASP A 383 -9.69 -6.75 1.43
C ASP A 383 -10.49 -5.97 2.49
N PHE A 384 -11.78 -6.23 2.62
CA PHE A 384 -12.63 -5.63 3.66
C PHE A 384 -12.12 -5.93 5.06
N LEU A 385 -11.85 -7.20 5.37
CA LEU A 385 -11.41 -7.63 6.70
C LEU A 385 -10.10 -6.95 7.09
N THR A 386 -9.13 -6.91 6.20
CA THR A 386 -7.80 -6.35 6.50
C THR A 386 -7.82 -4.83 6.50
N ASN A 387 -8.32 -4.19 5.45
CA ASN A 387 -8.21 -2.73 5.30
C ASN A 387 -9.28 -1.98 6.10
N SER A 388 -10.52 -2.48 6.14
CA SER A 388 -11.62 -1.77 6.77
C SER A 388 -11.75 -2.06 8.27
N VAL A 389 -11.29 -3.22 8.73
CA VAL A 389 -11.46 -3.65 10.13
C VAL A 389 -10.12 -3.76 10.86
N MET A 390 -9.21 -4.63 10.37
CA MET A 390 -8.01 -4.97 11.13
C MET A 390 -6.99 -3.82 11.20
N MET A 391 -6.74 -3.12 10.11
CA MET A 391 -5.75 -2.03 10.08
C MET A 391 -6.12 -0.87 11.02
N PRO A 392 -7.34 -0.33 11.06
CA PRO A 392 -7.70 0.70 12.04
C PRO A 392 -7.55 0.23 13.49
N ILE A 393 -7.90 -1.03 13.78
CA ILE A 393 -7.70 -1.62 15.12
C ILE A 393 -6.20 -1.72 15.45
N ALA A 394 -5.37 -2.15 14.50
CA ALA A 394 -3.93 -2.23 14.67
C ALA A 394 -3.28 -0.85 14.90
N ALA A 395 -3.76 0.19 14.22
CA ALA A 395 -3.31 1.56 14.45
C ALA A 395 -3.71 2.07 15.84
N LEU A 396 -4.95 1.83 16.25
CA LEU A 396 -5.40 2.13 17.62
C LEU A 396 -4.50 1.45 18.65
N ALA A 397 -4.20 0.16 18.46
CA ALA A 397 -3.31 -0.59 19.35
C ALA A 397 -1.90 0.00 19.37
N THR A 398 -1.35 0.43 18.23
CA THR A 398 -0.03 1.08 18.14
C THR A 398 -0.03 2.44 18.85
N CYS A 399 -1.04 3.27 18.63
CA CYS A 399 -1.17 4.56 19.32
C CYS A 399 -1.30 4.40 20.83
N LEU A 400 -2.11 3.43 21.29
CA LEU A 400 -2.28 3.13 22.72
C LEU A 400 -1.00 2.53 23.35
N LEU A 401 -0.28 1.69 22.60
CA LEU A 401 1.02 1.19 23.04
C LEU A 401 1.98 2.36 23.31
N ILE A 402 2.11 3.26 22.33
CA ILE A 402 3.07 4.38 22.43
C ILE A 402 2.62 5.38 23.50
N SER A 403 1.35 5.79 23.52
CA SER A 403 0.86 6.81 24.45
C SER A 403 0.77 6.33 25.91
N ARG A 404 0.53 5.04 26.15
CA ARG A 404 0.24 4.49 27.50
C ARG A 404 1.34 3.62 28.10
N LYS A 405 2.15 2.94 27.28
CA LYS A 405 3.12 1.94 27.75
C LYS A 405 4.56 2.32 27.44
N VAL A 406 4.85 2.72 26.20
CA VAL A 406 6.21 3.13 25.81
C VAL A 406 6.53 4.50 26.35
N GLY A 407 5.60 5.46 26.20
CA GLY A 407 5.80 6.88 26.39
C GLY A 407 6.31 7.54 25.10
N VAL A 408 5.72 8.67 24.71
CA VAL A 408 6.17 9.42 23.53
C VAL A 408 7.60 9.93 23.70
N GLU A 409 8.02 10.17 24.93
CA GLU A 409 9.36 10.62 25.29
C GLU A 409 10.44 9.60 24.86
N LYS A 410 10.19 8.29 25.04
CA LYS A 410 11.12 7.25 24.55
C LYS A 410 11.21 7.16 23.03
N ILE A 411 10.10 7.43 22.34
CA ILE A 411 10.12 7.54 20.86
C ILE A 411 10.94 8.75 20.45
N GLU A 412 10.80 9.89 21.16
CA GLU A 412 11.60 11.08 20.91
C GLU A 412 13.10 10.82 21.12
N GLU A 413 13.46 10.17 22.24
CA GLU A 413 14.84 9.77 22.53
C GLU A 413 15.41 8.90 21.39
N GLU A 414 14.63 7.94 20.90
CA GLU A 414 15.04 7.09 19.79
C GLU A 414 15.19 7.88 18.47
N VAL A 415 14.33 8.85 18.20
CA VAL A 415 14.40 9.68 16.98
C VAL A 415 15.63 10.59 16.99
N VAL A 416 15.99 11.18 18.14
CA VAL A 416 17.15 12.07 18.27
C VAL A 416 18.46 11.34 18.59
N ALA A 417 18.43 10.03 18.77
CA ALA A 417 19.62 9.22 19.01
C ALA A 417 20.68 9.45 17.94
N GLU A 418 21.94 9.31 18.31
CA GLU A 418 23.14 9.50 17.42
C GLU A 418 23.19 10.88 16.75
N GLY A 419 22.62 11.92 17.35
CA GLY A 419 22.63 13.29 16.83
C GLY A 419 21.50 13.59 15.84
N GLY A 420 20.47 12.76 15.80
CA GLY A 420 19.25 13.00 15.02
C GLY A 420 18.50 14.26 15.47
N THR A 421 17.66 14.79 14.57
CA THR A 421 16.77 15.92 14.88
C THR A 421 15.32 15.47 14.91
N PHE A 422 14.46 16.15 15.68
CA PHE A 422 13.03 15.91 15.68
C PHE A 422 12.25 17.24 15.57
N ARG A 423 12.22 17.79 14.36
CA ARG A 423 11.65 19.13 14.10
C ARG A 423 10.14 19.18 14.30
N ARG A 424 9.43 18.11 13.92
CA ARG A 424 7.95 18.02 14.03
C ARG A 424 7.49 17.34 15.33
N LYS A 425 8.31 17.38 16.40
CA LYS A 425 8.02 16.77 17.69
C LYS A 425 6.65 17.15 18.28
N LYS A 426 6.30 18.45 18.23
CA LYS A 426 5.00 18.94 18.77
C LYS A 426 3.81 18.34 18.00
N ILE A 427 3.91 18.27 16.66
CA ILE A 427 2.89 17.65 15.81
C ILE A 427 2.78 16.19 16.15
N PHE A 428 3.90 15.47 16.19
CA PHE A 428 3.95 14.05 16.54
C PHE A 428 3.24 13.75 17.87
N ASN A 429 3.58 14.47 18.92
CA ASN A 429 3.02 14.25 20.25
C ASN A 429 1.52 14.46 20.31
N PHE A 430 1.05 15.55 19.68
CA PHE A 430 -0.37 15.84 19.62
C PHE A 430 -1.13 14.81 18.81
N MET A 431 -0.58 14.43 17.65
CA MET A 431 -1.20 13.45 16.75
C MET A 431 -1.31 12.08 17.42
N ILE A 432 -0.19 11.54 17.95
CA ILE A 432 -0.18 10.19 18.54
C ILE A 432 -1.04 10.11 19.81
N LYS A 433 -1.04 11.15 20.65
CA LYS A 433 -1.81 11.13 21.91
C LYS A 433 -3.32 11.28 21.68
N TYR A 434 -3.73 12.06 20.66
CA TYR A 434 -5.13 12.47 20.52
C TYR A 434 -5.73 12.16 19.17
N LEU A 435 -5.17 12.70 18.07
CA LEU A 435 -5.86 12.67 16.77
C LEU A 435 -5.71 11.32 16.04
N CYS A 436 -4.56 10.67 16.07
CA CYS A 436 -4.38 9.38 15.40
C CYS A 436 -5.35 8.30 15.92
N PRO A 437 -5.57 8.15 17.24
CA PRO A 437 -6.59 7.24 17.75
C PRO A 437 -8.01 7.60 17.30
N ILE A 438 -8.35 8.89 17.29
CA ILE A 438 -9.67 9.37 16.84
C ILE A 438 -9.87 9.07 15.35
N PHE A 439 -8.88 9.35 14.51
CA PHE A 439 -8.95 9.09 13.07
C PHE A 439 -9.07 7.59 12.78
N ALA A 440 -8.30 6.75 13.47
CA ALA A 440 -8.42 5.31 13.33
C ALA A 440 -9.83 4.80 13.73
N ALA A 441 -10.43 5.35 14.79
CA ALA A 441 -11.79 5.03 15.19
C ALA A 441 -12.83 5.49 14.15
N ILE A 442 -12.68 6.69 13.57
CA ILE A 442 -13.56 7.20 12.51
C ILE A 442 -13.46 6.31 11.27
N ILE A 443 -12.24 5.95 10.85
CA ILE A 443 -12.02 5.06 9.70
C ILE A 443 -12.69 3.70 9.93
N LEU A 444 -12.51 3.11 11.12
CA LEU A 444 -13.15 1.83 11.46
C LEU A 444 -14.67 1.92 11.36
N LEU A 445 -15.27 2.91 12.02
CA LEU A 445 -16.72 3.06 12.05
C LEU A 445 -17.31 3.37 10.67
N SER A 446 -16.68 4.29 9.90
CA SER A 446 -17.14 4.64 8.55
C SER A 446 -16.99 3.46 7.57
N SER A 447 -15.89 2.73 7.62
CA SER A 447 -15.68 1.57 6.74
C SER A 447 -16.65 0.43 7.03
N VAL A 448 -16.90 0.15 8.31
CA VAL A 448 -17.92 -0.86 8.71
C VAL A 448 -19.32 -0.39 8.31
N ALA A 449 -19.68 0.88 8.56
CA ALA A 449 -20.97 1.43 8.16
C ALA A 449 -21.20 1.37 6.64
N ASN A 450 -20.14 1.64 5.84
CA ASN A 450 -20.18 1.51 4.38
C ASN A 450 -20.40 0.04 3.94
N ALA A 451 -19.71 -0.92 4.57
CA ALA A 451 -19.86 -2.33 4.22
C ALA A 451 -21.26 -2.88 4.49
N PHE A 452 -21.96 -2.33 5.48
CA PHE A 452 -23.35 -2.68 5.78
C PHE A 452 -24.37 -1.76 5.08
N GLY A 453 -23.93 -0.90 4.15
CA GLY A 453 -24.82 -0.03 3.37
C GLY A 453 -25.50 1.09 4.17
N LEU A 454 -24.98 1.41 5.37
CA LEU A 454 -25.50 2.50 6.21
C LEU A 454 -25.06 3.89 5.71
N ILE A 455 -23.93 3.94 5.01
CA ILE A 455 -23.40 5.11 4.31
C ILE A 455 -22.83 4.67 2.97
N SER A 456 -22.71 5.56 1.98
CA SER A 456 -22.04 5.32 0.70
C SER A 456 -20.70 6.05 0.68
N MET A 457 -19.61 5.30 0.56
CA MET A 457 -18.25 5.83 0.43
C MET A 457 -17.68 5.58 -0.96
#